data_0fd03ed86deeb6dc01335c39aaf7dbea
#
_entry.id   0fd03ed86deeb6dc01335c39aaf7dbea
#
_cell.length_a   1.000
_cell.length_b   1.000
_cell.length_c   1.000
_cell.angle_alpha   90.00
_cell.angle_beta   90.00
_cell.angle_gamma   90.00
#
_symmetry.space_group_name_H-M   'P 1'
#
loop_
_entity.id
_entity.type
_entity.pdbx_description
1 polymer ?
#
loop_
_entity_poly.entity_id
_entity_poly.type
_entity_poly.pdbx_seq_one_letter_code
_entity_poly.pdbx_strand_id
1 'polypeptide(L)'
;MIKVDGLPYWRLSGFYFLFFLTIGCFMPYWSLYLKSLGMNAEAIGILSAIIVVTKIFSSFIWGWIVDYTGKRMHVIRYTSFFSLFSFCFVLFFQDFWSLFIILLIFSIFWSAALPQVEATTLSHLGEESDRYTTVRIWGSISFIIAVVALGNFFDYYPINYLLPIVIFSMALVWIHSLFIPEVSSSYQKSDNSTFKAILFKPR
;
A
#
# COMPACT_ATOMS: atom_id res chain seq x y z
N MET A 1 -19.02 -16.89 -16.16
CA MET A 1 -19.52 -15.59 -15.68
C MET A 1 -19.82 -15.78 -14.20
N ILE A 2 -18.91 -15.33 -13.31
CA ILE A 2 -19.01 -15.60 -11.86
C ILE A 2 -19.96 -14.56 -11.28
N LYS A 3 -21.22 -14.93 -11.04
CA LYS A 3 -22.12 -14.15 -10.19
C LYS A 3 -21.65 -14.32 -8.76
N VAL A 4 -21.08 -13.27 -8.22
CA VAL A 4 -20.78 -13.17 -6.79
C VAL A 4 -21.79 -12.17 -6.24
N ASP A 5 -22.89 -12.69 -5.78
CA ASP A 5 -23.95 -11.87 -5.16
C ASP A 5 -23.35 -11.22 -3.91
N GLY A 6 -23.11 -9.89 -4.00
CA GLY A 6 -22.64 -9.06 -2.88
C GLY A 6 -21.14 -8.74 -2.85
N LEU A 7 -20.25 -9.48 -3.50
CA LEU A 7 -18.81 -9.16 -3.50
C LEU A 7 -18.50 -8.03 -4.49
N PRO A 8 -17.91 -6.91 -4.09
CA PRO A 8 -17.49 -5.85 -5.00
C PRO A 8 -16.17 -6.24 -5.72
N TYR A 9 -16.20 -7.39 -6.43
CA TYR A 9 -15.03 -8.03 -7.03
C TYR A 9 -14.13 -7.05 -7.81
N TRP A 10 -14.70 -6.31 -8.76
CA TRP A 10 -13.93 -5.39 -9.60
C TRP A 10 -13.37 -4.19 -8.83
N ARG A 11 -14.04 -3.77 -7.76
CA ARG A 11 -13.55 -2.67 -6.91
C ARG A 11 -12.35 -3.12 -6.06
N LEU A 12 -12.42 -4.33 -5.52
CA LEU A 12 -11.30 -4.90 -4.76
C LEU A 12 -10.14 -5.26 -5.69
N SER A 13 -10.38 -6.00 -6.77
CA SER A 13 -9.35 -6.36 -7.75
C SER A 13 -8.69 -5.14 -8.39
N GLY A 14 -9.46 -4.09 -8.68
CA GLY A 14 -8.95 -2.83 -9.21
C GLY A 14 -8.02 -2.11 -8.23
N PHE A 15 -8.29 -2.18 -6.93
CA PHE A 15 -7.36 -1.62 -5.92
C PHE A 15 -6.04 -2.39 -5.92
N TYR A 16 -6.08 -3.73 -5.89
CA TYR A 16 -4.85 -4.53 -5.99
C TYR A 16 -4.09 -4.23 -7.27
N PHE A 17 -4.80 -4.14 -8.39
CA PHE A 17 -4.19 -3.79 -9.67
C PHE A 17 -3.42 -2.46 -9.59
N LEU A 18 -4.07 -1.38 -9.18
CA LEU A 18 -3.46 -0.05 -9.11
C LEU A 18 -2.35 0.03 -8.05
N PHE A 19 -2.54 -0.59 -6.90
CA PHE A 19 -1.55 -0.60 -5.82
C PHE A 19 -0.26 -1.30 -6.23
N PHE A 20 -0.37 -2.50 -6.81
CA PHE A 20 0.79 -3.25 -7.28
C PHE A 20 1.40 -2.69 -8.56
N LEU A 21 0.61 -2.03 -9.41
CA LEU A 21 1.13 -1.22 -10.51
C LEU A 21 2.04 -0.12 -9.98
N THR A 22 1.59 0.61 -8.94
CA THR A 22 2.43 1.65 -8.30
C THR A 22 3.72 1.07 -7.74
N ILE A 23 3.66 -0.09 -7.07
CA ILE A 23 4.86 -0.78 -6.57
C ILE A 23 5.79 -1.16 -7.72
N GLY A 24 5.26 -1.68 -8.82
CA GLY A 24 6.03 -2.03 -10.02
C GLY A 24 6.65 -0.83 -10.73
N CYS A 25 6.00 0.33 -10.68
CA CYS A 25 6.56 1.59 -11.17
C CYS A 25 7.67 2.11 -10.25
N PHE A 26 7.51 1.99 -8.94
CA PHE A 26 8.37 2.62 -7.95
C PHE A 26 9.61 1.78 -7.60
N MET A 27 9.39 0.55 -7.09
CA MET A 27 10.47 -0.23 -6.45
C MET A 27 11.66 -0.54 -7.35
N PRO A 28 11.49 -1.05 -8.58
CA PRO A 28 12.63 -1.43 -9.41
C PRO A 28 13.48 -0.23 -9.89
N TYR A 29 12.84 0.93 -10.06
CA TYR A 29 13.46 2.11 -10.68
C TYR A 29 13.88 3.18 -9.68
N TRP A 30 13.48 3.05 -8.41
CA TRP A 30 13.80 4.03 -7.37
C TRP A 30 15.31 4.24 -7.17
N SER A 31 16.05 3.14 -7.05
CA SER A 31 17.50 3.21 -6.90
C SER A 31 18.20 3.83 -8.12
N LEU A 32 17.68 3.58 -9.33
CA LEU A 32 18.17 4.17 -10.56
C LEU A 32 17.91 5.68 -10.58
N TYR A 33 16.73 6.10 -10.13
CA TYR A 33 16.40 7.52 -9.98
C TYR A 33 17.33 8.22 -8.98
N LEU A 34 17.54 7.65 -7.79
CA LEU A 34 18.45 8.22 -6.78
C LEU A 34 19.90 8.31 -7.30
N LYS A 35 20.33 7.31 -8.07
CA LYS A 35 21.65 7.35 -8.74
C LYS A 35 21.73 8.48 -9.75
N SER A 36 20.68 8.78 -10.49
CA SER A 36 20.66 9.91 -11.45
C SER A 36 20.76 11.27 -10.77
N LEU A 37 20.38 11.38 -9.48
CA LEU A 37 20.59 12.56 -8.64
C LEU A 37 22.02 12.69 -8.08
N GLY A 38 22.92 11.77 -8.46
CA GLY A 38 24.32 11.76 -8.00
C GLY A 38 24.53 11.16 -6.61
N MET A 39 23.55 10.45 -6.05
CA MET A 39 23.68 9.83 -4.74
C MET A 39 24.62 8.62 -4.78
N ASN A 40 25.44 8.48 -3.75
CA ASN A 40 26.32 7.33 -3.59
C ASN A 40 25.53 6.07 -3.13
N ALA A 41 26.15 4.90 -3.18
CA ALA A 41 25.51 3.64 -2.84
C ALA A 41 25.01 3.58 -1.38
N GLU A 42 25.71 4.23 -0.46
CA GLU A 42 25.33 4.30 0.95
C GLU A 42 24.03 5.09 1.13
N ALA A 43 23.92 6.28 0.55
CA ALA A 43 22.72 7.10 0.57
C ALA A 43 21.52 6.38 -0.05
N ILE A 44 21.70 5.72 -1.20
CA ILE A 44 20.66 4.91 -1.86
C ILE A 44 20.22 3.77 -0.93
N GLY A 45 21.17 3.09 -0.29
CA GLY A 45 20.88 2.01 0.67
C GLY A 45 20.04 2.49 1.84
N ILE A 46 20.42 3.61 2.47
CA ILE A 46 19.69 4.20 3.61
C ILE A 46 18.28 4.62 3.20
N LEU A 47 18.13 5.35 2.09
CA LEU A 47 16.82 5.82 1.60
C LEU A 47 15.90 4.67 1.19
N SER A 48 16.43 3.56 0.71
CA SER A 48 15.65 2.36 0.40
C SER A 48 15.29 1.58 1.67
N ALA A 49 16.20 1.48 2.62
CA ALA A 49 15.99 0.76 3.88
C ALA A 49 14.92 1.41 4.75
N ILE A 50 14.82 2.75 4.77
CA ILE A 50 13.83 3.46 5.59
C ILE A 50 12.40 3.06 5.24
N ILE A 51 12.10 2.81 3.97
CA ILE A 51 10.78 2.36 3.51
C ILE A 51 10.43 1.00 4.12
N VAL A 52 11.40 0.08 4.16
CA VAL A 52 11.21 -1.27 4.69
C VAL A 52 11.11 -1.25 6.22
N VAL A 53 12.01 -0.54 6.88
CA VAL A 53 12.03 -0.45 8.36
C VAL A 53 10.75 0.20 8.88
N THR A 54 10.34 1.30 8.27
CA THR A 54 9.12 2.02 8.67
C THR A 54 7.88 1.15 8.56
N LYS A 55 7.81 0.26 7.54
CA LYS A 55 6.69 -0.65 7.34
C LYS A 55 6.44 -1.54 8.56
N ILE A 56 7.49 -1.97 9.26
CA ILE A 56 7.37 -2.85 10.43
C ILE A 56 6.58 -2.14 11.55
N PHE A 57 6.96 -0.92 11.89
CA PHE A 57 6.32 -0.17 12.97
C PHE A 57 4.95 0.39 12.56
N SER A 58 4.86 0.91 11.35
CA SER A 58 3.66 1.53 10.82
C SER A 58 2.47 0.56 10.75
N SER A 59 2.70 -0.71 10.40
CA SER A 59 1.64 -1.72 10.32
C SER A 59 0.97 -1.96 11.68
N PHE A 60 1.73 -1.94 12.78
CA PHE A 60 1.17 -2.05 14.13
C PHE A 60 0.33 -0.82 14.51
N ILE A 61 0.84 0.37 14.23
CA ILE A 61 0.15 1.64 14.54
C ILE A 61 -1.20 1.69 13.81
N TRP A 62 -1.19 1.44 12.52
CA TRP A 62 -2.42 1.50 11.71
C TRP A 62 -3.39 0.37 12.01
N GLY A 63 -2.90 -0.84 12.34
CA GLY A 63 -3.71 -1.93 12.83
C GLY A 63 -4.48 -1.53 14.10
N TRP A 64 -3.77 -0.98 15.09
CA TRP A 64 -4.36 -0.50 16.33
C TRP A 64 -5.41 0.61 16.11
N ILE A 65 -5.11 1.60 15.23
CA ILE A 65 -6.05 2.68 14.89
C ILE A 65 -7.32 2.12 14.27
N VAL A 66 -7.20 1.14 13.36
CA VAL A 66 -8.36 0.51 12.72
C VAL A 66 -9.17 -0.30 13.72
N ASP A 67 -8.52 -1.04 14.58
CA ASP A 67 -9.20 -1.84 15.63
C ASP A 67 -9.93 -0.93 16.62
N TYR A 68 -9.36 0.22 16.95
CA TYR A 68 -10.00 1.19 17.85
C TYR A 68 -11.15 1.95 17.19
N THR A 69 -11.02 2.34 15.93
CA THR A 69 -12.01 3.17 15.23
C THR A 69 -13.12 2.36 14.55
N GLY A 70 -12.85 1.11 14.19
CA GLY A 70 -13.73 0.26 13.39
C GLY A 70 -13.90 0.73 11.93
N LYS A 71 -13.22 1.81 11.50
CA LYS A 71 -13.44 2.48 10.21
C LYS A 71 -12.29 2.20 9.24
N ARG A 72 -12.20 0.98 8.76
CA ARG A 72 -11.08 0.50 7.94
C ARG A 72 -10.91 1.26 6.63
N MET A 73 -11.99 1.47 5.89
CA MET A 73 -11.94 2.19 4.61
C MET A 73 -11.60 3.68 4.77
N HIS A 74 -11.99 4.32 5.87
CA HIS A 74 -11.57 5.69 6.13
C HIS A 74 -10.05 5.77 6.32
N VAL A 75 -9.47 4.83 7.09
CA VAL A 75 -8.02 4.77 7.25
C VAL A 75 -7.31 4.59 5.91
N ILE A 76 -7.77 3.66 5.05
CA ILE A 76 -7.20 3.46 3.70
C ILE A 76 -7.23 4.75 2.87
N ARG A 77 -8.37 5.46 2.86
CA ARG A 77 -8.53 6.71 2.09
C ARG A 77 -7.60 7.81 2.58
N TYR A 78 -7.54 8.04 3.90
CA TYR A 78 -6.67 9.05 4.50
C TYR A 78 -5.19 8.70 4.29
N THR A 79 -4.80 7.47 4.52
CA THR A 79 -3.40 7.06 4.38
C THR A 79 -2.94 7.07 2.93
N SER A 80 -3.78 6.68 1.98
CA SER A 80 -3.48 6.80 0.55
C SER A 80 -3.35 8.26 0.10
N PHE A 81 -4.19 9.15 0.63
CA PHE A 81 -4.08 10.59 0.36
C PHE A 81 -2.79 11.19 0.92
N PHE A 82 -2.50 10.95 2.20
CA PHE A 82 -1.31 11.52 2.83
C PHE A 82 -0.01 10.92 2.29
N SER A 83 -0.01 9.66 1.85
CA SER A 83 1.14 9.09 1.14
C SER A 83 1.39 9.78 -0.19
N LEU A 84 0.33 9.99 -0.99
CA LEU A 84 0.42 10.75 -2.24
C LEU A 84 0.92 12.18 -1.97
N PHE A 85 0.29 12.87 -1.03
CA PHE A 85 0.63 14.25 -0.69
C PHE A 85 2.10 14.38 -0.25
N SER A 86 2.56 13.51 0.64
CA SER A 86 3.96 13.53 1.07
C SER A 86 4.93 13.19 -0.06
N PHE A 87 4.58 12.24 -0.93
CA PHE A 87 5.46 11.88 -2.04
C PHE A 87 5.59 12.99 -3.09
N CYS A 88 4.57 13.85 -3.26
CA CYS A 88 4.66 15.00 -4.16
C CYS A 88 5.81 15.96 -3.81
N PHE A 89 6.23 16.04 -2.55
CA PHE A 89 7.37 16.88 -2.15
C PHE A 89 8.70 16.41 -2.71
N VAL A 90 8.83 15.15 -3.17
CA VAL A 90 10.02 14.66 -3.88
C VAL A 90 10.29 15.46 -5.17
N LEU A 91 9.25 16.06 -5.78
CA LEU A 91 9.43 16.92 -6.97
C LEU A 91 10.23 18.18 -6.68
N PHE A 92 10.18 18.69 -5.45
CA PHE A 92 10.76 19.97 -5.05
C PHE A 92 12.06 19.80 -4.26
N PHE A 93 12.19 18.70 -3.52
CA PHE A 93 13.29 18.46 -2.60
C PHE A 93 13.98 17.13 -2.96
N GLN A 94 15.23 17.22 -3.42
CA GLN A 94 15.98 16.07 -3.95
C GLN A 94 17.31 15.84 -3.20
N ASP A 95 17.58 16.62 -2.15
CA ASP A 95 18.72 16.39 -1.26
C ASP A 95 18.46 15.23 -0.29
N PHE A 96 19.52 14.62 0.21
CA PHE A 96 19.45 13.40 1.04
C PHE A 96 18.55 13.56 2.26
N TRP A 97 18.68 14.63 3.03
CA TRP A 97 17.94 14.79 4.27
C TRP A 97 16.45 15.08 4.03
N SER A 98 16.15 15.88 3.03
CA SER A 98 14.76 16.11 2.64
C SER A 98 14.10 14.84 2.16
N LEU A 99 14.78 14.06 1.30
CA LEU A 99 14.26 12.76 0.85
C LEU A 99 14.08 11.78 2.01
N PHE A 100 15.02 11.76 2.97
CA PHE A 100 14.91 10.91 4.15
C PHE A 100 13.60 11.20 4.92
N ILE A 101 13.32 12.47 5.20
CA ILE A 101 12.10 12.88 5.92
C ILE A 101 10.84 12.59 5.09
N ILE A 102 10.86 12.94 3.81
CA ILE A 102 9.72 12.70 2.90
C ILE A 102 9.41 11.20 2.81
N LEU A 103 10.41 10.36 2.60
CA LEU A 103 10.24 8.91 2.51
C LEU A 103 9.81 8.29 3.84
N LEU A 104 10.26 8.82 4.96
CA LEU A 104 9.81 8.39 6.29
C LEU A 104 8.30 8.64 6.43
N ILE A 105 7.85 9.87 6.15
CA ILE A 105 6.44 10.25 6.24
C ILE A 105 5.61 9.45 5.23
N PHE A 106 6.06 9.40 3.98
CA PHE A 106 5.43 8.62 2.92
C PHE A 106 5.22 7.16 3.32
N SER A 107 6.28 6.49 3.80
CA SER A 107 6.24 5.07 4.11
C SER A 107 5.36 4.74 5.32
N ILE A 108 5.26 5.66 6.30
CA ILE A 108 4.31 5.52 7.42
C ILE A 108 2.87 5.40 6.89
N PHE A 109 2.47 6.27 5.98
CA PHE A 109 1.12 6.25 5.42
C PHE A 109 0.93 5.14 4.39
N TRP A 110 1.88 4.94 3.47
CA TRP A 110 1.79 3.93 2.42
C TRP A 110 1.65 2.50 2.95
N SER A 111 2.35 2.19 4.04
CA SER A 111 2.34 0.86 4.65
C SER A 111 1.01 0.45 5.25
N ALA A 112 0.11 1.41 5.51
CA ALA A 112 -1.22 1.13 6.05
C ALA A 112 -2.15 0.47 5.03
N ALA A 113 -2.07 0.88 3.76
CA ALA A 113 -3.12 0.60 2.77
C ALA A 113 -3.29 -0.90 2.49
N LEU A 114 -2.19 -1.60 2.19
CA LEU A 114 -2.28 -3.01 1.75
C LEU A 114 -2.85 -3.95 2.83
N PRO A 115 -2.35 -3.98 4.08
CA PRO A 115 -2.90 -4.87 5.12
C PRO A 115 -4.39 -4.61 5.39
N GLN A 116 -4.81 -3.35 5.32
CA GLN A 116 -6.20 -2.99 5.57
C GLN A 116 -7.12 -3.39 4.41
N VAL A 117 -6.65 -3.29 3.16
CA VAL A 117 -7.40 -3.79 2.00
C VAL A 117 -7.47 -5.32 2.00
N GLU A 118 -6.40 -6.01 2.38
CA GLU A 118 -6.39 -7.47 2.52
C GLU A 118 -7.44 -7.91 3.55
N ALA A 119 -7.44 -7.28 4.73
CA ALA A 119 -8.44 -7.56 5.76
C ALA A 119 -9.87 -7.19 5.32
N THR A 120 -10.06 -6.12 4.55
CA THR A 120 -11.35 -5.73 3.96
C THR A 120 -11.81 -6.77 2.95
N THR A 121 -10.91 -7.24 2.10
CA THR A 121 -11.20 -8.28 1.09
C THR A 121 -11.64 -9.57 1.75
N LEU A 122 -10.92 -10.04 2.76
CA LEU A 122 -11.27 -11.23 3.52
C LEU A 122 -12.61 -11.08 4.24
N SER A 123 -12.90 -9.89 4.78
CA SER A 123 -14.21 -9.61 5.42
C SER A 123 -15.38 -9.65 4.42
N HIS A 124 -15.17 -9.26 3.14
CA HIS A 124 -16.17 -9.39 2.10
C HIS A 124 -16.35 -10.83 1.61
N LEU A 125 -15.26 -11.62 1.60
CA LEU A 125 -15.32 -13.01 1.18
C LEU A 125 -15.96 -13.93 2.22
N GLY A 126 -15.81 -13.64 3.51
CA GLY A 126 -16.36 -14.46 4.60
C GLY A 126 -15.89 -15.91 4.48
N GLU A 127 -16.85 -16.83 4.33
CA GLU A 127 -16.57 -18.27 4.20
C GLU A 127 -15.88 -18.65 2.86
N GLU A 128 -16.01 -17.80 1.83
CA GLU A 128 -15.39 -18.02 0.51
C GLU A 128 -13.92 -17.51 0.45
N SER A 129 -13.18 -17.56 1.57
CA SER A 129 -11.80 -17.07 1.65
C SER A 129 -10.86 -17.69 0.61
N ASP A 130 -11.14 -18.90 0.13
CA ASP A 130 -10.40 -19.57 -0.96
C ASP A 130 -10.37 -18.74 -2.26
N ARG A 131 -11.34 -17.85 -2.44
CA ARG A 131 -11.41 -16.96 -3.61
C ARG A 131 -10.54 -15.71 -3.50
N TYR A 132 -9.87 -15.51 -2.36
CA TYR A 132 -8.94 -14.39 -2.17
C TYR A 132 -7.89 -14.31 -3.29
N THR A 133 -7.35 -15.45 -3.69
CA THR A 133 -6.35 -15.52 -4.76
C THR A 133 -6.86 -14.95 -6.08
N THR A 134 -8.14 -15.14 -6.42
CA THR A 134 -8.73 -14.63 -7.67
C THR A 134 -8.85 -13.11 -7.70
N VAL A 135 -9.01 -12.48 -6.53
CA VAL A 135 -9.00 -11.02 -6.38
C VAL A 135 -7.56 -10.49 -6.42
N ARG A 136 -6.66 -11.16 -5.71
CA ARG A 136 -5.28 -10.73 -5.50
C ARG A 136 -4.38 -10.87 -6.73
N ILE A 137 -4.68 -11.82 -7.64
CA ILE A 137 -3.87 -12.10 -8.85
C ILE A 137 -3.72 -10.88 -9.76
N TRP A 138 -4.72 -9.99 -9.79
CA TRP A 138 -4.66 -8.76 -10.57
C TRP A 138 -3.50 -7.84 -10.15
N GLY A 139 -3.11 -7.89 -8.88
CA GLY A 139 -1.92 -7.20 -8.41
C GLY A 139 -0.62 -7.76 -9.02
N SER A 140 -0.47 -9.08 -9.09
CA SER A 140 0.72 -9.69 -9.70
C SER A 140 0.81 -9.38 -11.19
N ILE A 141 -0.31 -9.43 -11.90
CA ILE A 141 -0.41 -9.09 -13.32
C ILE A 141 0.02 -7.64 -13.55
N SER A 142 -0.52 -6.71 -12.78
CA SER A 142 -0.21 -5.28 -12.92
C SER A 142 1.24 -4.95 -12.58
N PHE A 143 1.81 -5.61 -11.58
CA PHE A 143 3.22 -5.45 -11.24
C PHE A 143 4.13 -5.84 -12.41
N ILE A 144 3.89 -7.01 -13.03
CA ILE A 144 4.67 -7.47 -14.20
C ILE A 144 4.51 -6.48 -15.36
N ILE A 145 3.29 -6.06 -15.65
CA ILE A 145 3.03 -5.07 -16.71
C ILE A 145 3.80 -3.78 -16.45
N ALA A 146 3.75 -3.25 -15.22
CA ALA A 146 4.44 -2.01 -14.86
C ALA A 146 5.96 -2.14 -15.03
N VAL A 147 6.55 -3.23 -14.51
CA VAL A 147 8.00 -3.45 -14.61
C VAL A 147 8.44 -3.56 -16.07
N VAL A 148 7.77 -4.38 -16.87
CA VAL A 148 8.16 -4.57 -18.27
C VAL A 148 7.94 -3.29 -19.10
N ALA A 149 6.79 -2.64 -18.93
CA ALA A 149 6.47 -1.41 -19.66
C ALA A 149 7.44 -0.28 -19.35
N LEU A 150 7.75 -0.06 -18.06
CA LEU A 150 8.68 1.00 -17.67
C LEU A 150 10.15 0.64 -17.98
N GLY A 151 10.53 -0.63 -17.96
CA GLY A 151 11.85 -1.05 -18.45
C GLY A 151 12.07 -0.60 -19.89
N ASN A 152 11.15 -0.99 -20.78
CA ASN A 152 11.19 -0.54 -22.18
C ASN A 152 11.08 0.99 -22.31
N PHE A 153 10.28 1.65 -21.48
CA PHE A 153 10.13 3.11 -21.54
C PHE A 153 11.44 3.82 -21.20
N PHE A 154 12.13 3.41 -20.12
CA PHE A 154 13.38 4.04 -19.69
C PHE A 154 14.61 3.68 -20.55
N ASP A 155 14.50 2.74 -21.48
CA ASP A 155 15.52 2.55 -22.53
C ASP A 155 15.57 3.73 -23.52
N TYR A 156 14.44 4.43 -23.70
CA TYR A 156 14.30 5.53 -24.65
C TYR A 156 14.12 6.90 -23.99
N TYR A 157 13.63 6.95 -22.74
CA TYR A 157 13.29 8.19 -22.05
C TYR A 157 14.04 8.34 -20.73
N PRO A 158 14.35 9.58 -20.32
CA PRO A 158 15.07 9.85 -19.07
C PRO A 158 14.32 9.34 -17.84
N ILE A 159 15.07 8.85 -16.84
CA ILE A 159 14.52 8.35 -15.58
C ILE A 159 13.74 9.42 -14.77
N ASN A 160 13.91 10.70 -15.09
CA ASN A 160 13.19 11.79 -14.44
C ASN A 160 11.66 11.70 -14.62
N TYR A 161 11.18 10.99 -15.64
CA TYR A 161 9.74 10.68 -15.80
C TYR A 161 9.20 9.71 -14.75
N LEU A 162 10.06 9.09 -13.94
CA LEU A 162 9.64 8.18 -12.88
C LEU A 162 8.69 8.87 -11.89
N LEU A 163 9.05 10.06 -11.39
CA LEU A 163 8.26 10.77 -10.38
C LEU A 163 6.83 11.05 -10.82
N PRO A 164 6.58 11.72 -11.97
CA PRO A 164 5.21 11.97 -12.42
C PRO A 164 4.42 10.67 -12.65
N ILE A 165 5.05 9.60 -13.14
CA ILE A 165 4.39 8.30 -13.33
C ILE A 165 3.96 7.69 -11.99
N VAL A 166 4.85 7.70 -10.99
CA VAL A 166 4.55 7.19 -9.65
C VAL A 166 3.46 8.02 -8.98
N ILE A 167 3.56 9.35 -9.01
CA ILE A 167 2.55 10.25 -8.44
C ILE A 167 1.19 10.02 -9.10
N PHE A 168 1.14 9.91 -10.42
CA PHE A 168 -0.09 9.61 -11.14
C PHE A 168 -0.70 8.26 -10.73
N SER A 169 0.12 7.22 -10.65
CA SER A 169 -0.35 5.90 -10.21
C SER A 169 -0.85 5.91 -8.76
N MET A 170 -0.20 6.64 -7.85
CA MET A 170 -0.67 6.84 -6.47
C MET A 170 -1.99 7.60 -6.41
N ALA A 171 -2.17 8.61 -7.26
CA ALA A 171 -3.43 9.34 -7.37
C ALA A 171 -4.57 8.40 -7.80
N LEU A 172 -4.31 7.49 -8.75
CA LEU A 172 -5.29 6.47 -9.15
C LEU A 172 -5.63 5.52 -7.99
N VAL A 173 -4.65 5.10 -7.17
CA VAL A 173 -4.89 4.29 -5.96
C VAL A 173 -5.81 5.03 -5.00
N TRP A 174 -5.52 6.29 -4.71
CA TRP A 174 -6.33 7.10 -3.81
C TRP A 174 -7.76 7.29 -4.35
N ILE A 175 -7.92 7.71 -5.60
CA ILE A 175 -9.23 7.88 -6.24
C ILE A 175 -10.01 6.56 -6.21
N HIS A 176 -9.38 5.45 -6.58
CA HIS A 176 -10.03 4.15 -6.58
C HIS A 176 -10.48 3.70 -5.18
N SER A 177 -9.72 4.04 -4.13
CA SER A 177 -10.09 3.74 -2.75
C SER A 177 -11.44 4.36 -2.31
N LEU A 178 -11.85 5.46 -2.96
CA LEU A 178 -13.12 6.12 -2.68
C LEU A 178 -14.34 5.29 -3.12
N PHE A 179 -14.17 4.40 -4.10
CA PHE A 179 -15.24 3.57 -4.64
C PHE A 179 -15.43 2.24 -3.90
N ILE A 180 -14.53 1.87 -3.00
CA ILE A 180 -14.66 0.62 -2.24
C ILE A 180 -15.63 0.86 -1.07
N PRO A 181 -16.71 0.05 -0.96
CA PRO A 181 -17.65 0.17 0.15
C PRO A 181 -17.02 -0.27 1.46
N GLU A 182 -17.43 0.32 2.57
CA GLU A 182 -17.09 -0.15 3.90
C GLU A 182 -17.87 -1.42 4.21
N VAL A 183 -17.19 -2.45 4.70
CA VAL A 183 -17.90 -3.56 5.35
C VAL A 183 -18.18 -3.12 6.76
N SER A 184 -19.45 -3.09 7.14
CA SER A 184 -19.78 -3.03 8.55
C SER A 184 -19.21 -4.29 9.20
N SER A 185 -17.99 -4.18 9.73
CA SER A 185 -17.48 -5.23 10.59
C SER A 185 -18.49 -5.32 11.76
N SER A 186 -19.20 -6.42 11.82
CA SER A 186 -19.71 -6.86 13.12
C SER A 186 -18.46 -7.16 13.95
N TYR A 187 -17.86 -6.08 14.47
CA TYR A 187 -16.77 -6.18 15.42
C TYR A 187 -17.35 -6.90 16.62
N GLN A 188 -17.24 -8.22 16.63
CA GLN A 188 -17.28 -8.94 17.89
C GLN A 188 -16.09 -8.38 18.68
N LYS A 189 -16.42 -7.42 19.55
CA LYS A 189 -15.54 -6.94 20.61
C LYS A 189 -15.02 -8.22 21.25
N SER A 190 -13.77 -8.59 20.91
CA SER A 190 -13.12 -9.76 21.49
C SER A 190 -13.24 -9.57 22.99
N ASP A 191 -14.08 -10.38 23.59
CA ASP A 191 -14.38 -10.26 24.99
C ASP A 191 -13.04 -10.43 25.72
N ASN A 192 -12.61 -9.39 26.42
CA ASN A 192 -11.37 -9.40 27.22
C ASN A 192 -11.32 -10.57 28.21
N SER A 193 -12.45 -11.26 28.38
CA SER A 193 -12.59 -12.50 29.15
C SER A 193 -11.82 -13.67 28.53
N THR A 194 -11.76 -13.76 27.19
CA THR A 194 -11.07 -14.88 26.51
C THR A 194 -9.55 -14.77 26.65
N PHE A 195 -8.99 -13.55 26.59
CA PHE A 195 -7.55 -13.35 26.74
C PHE A 195 -7.10 -13.64 28.18
N LYS A 196 -7.89 -13.23 29.18
CA LYS A 196 -7.65 -13.57 30.59
C LYS A 196 -7.81 -15.07 30.86
N ALA A 197 -8.78 -15.73 30.22
CA ALA A 197 -8.99 -17.16 30.38
C ALA A 197 -7.83 -18.01 29.80
N ILE A 198 -7.16 -17.54 28.74
CA ILE A 198 -6.00 -18.24 28.16
C ILE A 198 -4.75 -18.05 29.04
N LEU A 199 -4.54 -16.85 29.62
CA LEU A 199 -3.39 -16.55 30.48
C LEU A 199 -3.48 -17.16 31.88
N PHE A 200 -4.67 -17.42 32.39
CA PHE A 200 -4.90 -17.93 33.75
C PHE A 200 -5.46 -19.35 33.80
N LYS A 201 -5.25 -20.18 32.76
CA LYS A 201 -5.64 -21.61 32.82
C LYS A 201 -4.56 -22.33 33.66
N PRO A 202 -4.84 -22.74 34.90
CA PRO A 202 -3.90 -23.51 35.71
C PRO A 202 -3.69 -24.88 35.02
N ARG A 203 -2.43 -25.30 34.95
CA ARG A 203 -2.01 -26.61 34.47
C ARG A 203 -2.44 -27.67 35.48
#